data_382132b93cfe0a06dcbf9e5d8f09196c
#
_entry.id   382132b93cfe0a06dcbf9e5d8f09196c
#
_cell.length_a   1.000
_cell.length_b   1.000
_cell.length_c   1.000
_cell.angle_alpha   90.00
_cell.angle_beta   90.00
_cell.angle_gamma   90.00
#
_symmetry.space_group_name_H-M   'P 1'
#
loop_
_entity.id
_entity.type
_entity.pdbx_description
1 polymer ?
#
loop_
_entity_poly.entity_id
_entity_poly.type
_entity_poly.pdbx_seq_one_letter_code
_entity_poly.pdbx_strand_id
1 'polypeptide(L)'
;MAALMATNALAIDSMLPALPEIGEALGIAVVSDRQWIFTAYLLGFGASQIVYGTLADRFGRRTVLLAGLFVYAAASVMATFAGTFQAMMIARVLQGIGAGGTRVLTVSIVRDCYSGRQMARVMSLAMIVFLTAPILAPSIGQLIVLFADWRWIFAFLALFGIVALVVVAWRLPETLHEENRVPIAVGPIAHAFAESLTNRLAVGYMLAMTFIIGGLFGFINTAQQLFVDVFKAEATFTVIFAAIAAFMGLASFLNSRIVGRLGMRRVSHAALIGFIVITTAHAAIAFSMTERLWIFAVMQAATMFCFGLVASNFGAMAMDPLGHVAGTASSVQGFVSTVGGALIGFFIGQHFDGTSVPNTLGFAVCGLIALAMVLVAERGRLFRPHQQPV
;
A
#
# COMPACT_ATOMS: atom_id res chain seq x y z
N MET A 1 -15.76 -5.01 7.94
CA MET A 1 -14.38 -5.43 7.61
C MET A 1 -13.93 -4.96 6.22
N ALA A 2 -14.64 -5.28 5.15
CA ALA A 2 -14.28 -4.85 3.79
C ALA A 2 -14.13 -3.31 3.65
N ALA A 3 -15.08 -2.53 4.18
CA ALA A 3 -15.00 -1.07 4.18
C ALA A 3 -13.75 -0.52 4.92
N LEU A 4 -13.35 -1.15 6.02
CA LEU A 4 -12.12 -0.78 6.75
C LEU A 4 -10.86 -1.00 5.92
N MET A 5 -10.82 -2.04 5.09
CA MET A 5 -9.70 -2.26 4.16
C MET A 5 -9.68 -1.26 3.01
N ALA A 6 -10.86 -0.79 2.55
CA ALA A 6 -10.96 0.23 1.50
C ALA A 6 -10.51 1.62 1.96
N THR A 7 -10.56 1.93 3.27
CA THR A 7 -10.23 3.24 3.84
C THR A 7 -8.89 3.78 3.32
N ASN A 8 -7.87 2.91 3.28
CA ASN A 8 -6.53 3.30 2.87
C ASN A 8 -6.46 3.68 1.38
N ALA A 9 -7.02 2.83 0.51
CA ALA A 9 -7.01 3.09 -0.93
C ALA A 9 -7.84 4.34 -1.28
N LEU A 10 -9.01 4.52 -0.64
CA LEU A 10 -9.82 5.73 -0.80
C LEU A 10 -9.04 6.98 -0.39
N ALA A 11 -8.36 6.96 0.76
CA ALA A 11 -7.60 8.11 1.25
C ALA A 11 -6.38 8.45 0.38
N ILE A 12 -5.81 7.46 -0.32
CA ILE A 12 -4.65 7.63 -1.19
C ILE A 12 -5.08 8.08 -2.58
N ASP A 13 -5.95 7.30 -3.22
CA ASP A 13 -6.12 7.39 -4.66
C ASP A 13 -7.22 8.38 -5.07
N SER A 14 -8.20 8.70 -4.20
CA SER A 14 -9.28 9.64 -4.55
C SER A 14 -8.81 11.08 -4.72
N MET A 15 -7.70 11.48 -4.12
CA MET A 15 -7.18 12.85 -4.26
C MET A 15 -6.31 13.06 -5.50
N LEU A 16 -5.88 11.98 -6.18
CA LEU A 16 -4.93 12.08 -7.31
C LEU A 16 -5.42 13.03 -8.43
N PRO A 17 -6.69 13.00 -8.85
CA PRO A 17 -7.19 13.93 -9.87
C PRO A 17 -7.17 15.39 -9.41
N ALA A 18 -7.28 15.65 -8.11
CA ALA A 18 -7.36 17.00 -7.52
C ALA A 18 -5.99 17.59 -7.15
N LEU A 19 -4.90 16.85 -7.27
CA LEU A 19 -3.57 17.32 -6.85
C LEU A 19 -3.16 18.68 -7.46
N PRO A 20 -3.44 19.00 -8.74
CA PRO A 20 -3.16 20.32 -9.30
C PRO A 20 -3.88 21.43 -8.56
N GLU A 21 -5.20 21.29 -8.35
CA GLU A 21 -6.04 22.28 -7.67
C GLU A 21 -5.64 22.45 -6.21
N ILE A 22 -5.31 21.35 -5.51
CA ILE A 22 -4.81 21.39 -4.13
C ILE A 22 -3.49 22.16 -4.10
N GLY A 23 -2.59 21.89 -5.06
CA GLY A 23 -1.30 22.57 -5.14
C GLY A 23 -1.44 24.06 -5.35
N GLU A 24 -2.32 24.49 -6.24
CA GLU A 24 -2.61 25.90 -6.50
C GLU A 24 -3.25 26.59 -5.28
N ALA A 25 -4.27 25.96 -4.71
CA ALA A 25 -4.99 26.50 -3.56
C ALA A 25 -4.12 26.64 -2.29
N LEU A 26 -3.12 25.80 -2.12
CA LEU A 26 -2.19 25.83 -0.98
C LEU A 26 -0.88 26.57 -1.29
N GLY A 27 -0.75 27.18 -2.47
CA GLY A 27 0.42 27.97 -2.86
C GLY A 27 1.70 27.15 -3.02
N ILE A 28 1.60 25.90 -3.48
CA ILE A 28 2.75 25.02 -3.70
C ILE A 28 3.45 25.41 -5.00
N ALA A 29 4.60 26.10 -4.86
CA ALA A 29 5.34 26.66 -5.99
C ALA A 29 5.99 25.56 -6.86
N VAL A 30 6.50 24.50 -6.24
CA VAL A 30 7.18 23.39 -6.94
C VAL A 30 6.20 22.25 -7.14
N VAL A 31 5.97 21.87 -8.40
CA VAL A 31 4.97 20.86 -8.77
C VAL A 31 5.22 19.51 -8.08
N SER A 32 6.49 19.10 -7.95
CA SER A 32 6.85 17.86 -7.26
C SER A 32 6.56 17.88 -5.75
N ASP A 33 6.44 19.07 -5.12
CA ASP A 33 6.13 19.15 -3.68
C ASP A 33 4.69 18.73 -3.37
N ARG A 34 3.79 18.69 -4.36
CA ARG A 34 2.43 18.13 -4.21
C ARG A 34 2.47 16.67 -3.77
N GLN A 35 3.54 15.94 -4.11
CA GLN A 35 3.75 14.55 -3.75
C GLN A 35 3.89 14.35 -2.22
N TRP A 36 4.26 15.37 -1.47
CA TRP A 36 4.26 15.33 -0.02
C TRP A 36 2.89 15.03 0.57
N ILE A 37 1.80 15.46 -0.09
CA ILE A 37 0.42 15.19 0.35
C ILE A 37 0.14 13.69 0.43
N PHE A 38 0.65 12.93 -0.54
CA PHE A 38 0.58 11.48 -0.56
C PHE A 38 1.56 10.84 0.43
N THR A 39 2.81 11.28 0.39
CA THR A 39 3.90 10.71 1.19
C THR A 39 3.67 10.90 2.69
N ALA A 40 3.21 12.08 3.13
CA ALA A 40 2.89 12.35 4.53
C ALA A 40 1.86 11.38 5.10
N TYR A 41 0.81 11.08 4.33
CA TYR A 41 -0.17 10.07 4.71
C TYR A 41 0.47 8.68 4.88
N LEU A 42 1.30 8.24 3.92
CA LEU A 42 1.96 6.94 3.97
C LEU A 42 2.95 6.82 5.13
N LEU A 43 3.66 7.89 5.46
CA LEU A 43 4.56 7.92 6.61
C LEU A 43 3.78 7.74 7.92
N GLY A 44 2.66 8.47 8.09
CA GLY A 44 1.78 8.29 9.24
C GLY A 44 1.18 6.89 9.31
N PHE A 45 0.68 6.38 8.17
CA PHE A 45 0.09 5.05 8.05
C PHE A 45 1.11 3.94 8.33
N GLY A 46 2.31 4.03 7.77
CA GLY A 46 3.36 3.03 7.96
C GLY A 46 3.89 3.04 9.40
N ALA A 47 4.22 4.22 9.93
CA ALA A 47 4.76 4.36 11.28
C ALA A 47 3.80 3.82 12.36
N SER A 48 2.52 4.05 12.20
CA SER A 48 1.51 3.61 13.18
C SER A 48 1.29 2.10 13.21
N GLN A 49 1.61 1.36 12.13
CA GLN A 49 1.42 -0.09 12.07
C GLN A 49 2.21 -0.84 13.17
N ILE A 50 3.37 -0.32 13.57
CA ILE A 50 4.18 -0.90 14.65
C ILE A 50 3.39 -0.95 15.98
N VAL A 51 2.59 0.08 16.22
CA VAL A 51 1.99 0.29 17.56
C VAL A 51 0.61 -0.35 17.66
N TYR A 52 -0.14 -0.39 16.56
CA TYR A 52 -1.54 -0.84 16.57
C TYR A 52 -1.73 -2.27 17.05
N GLY A 53 -0.86 -3.20 16.65
CA GLY A 53 -0.93 -4.59 17.12
C GLY A 53 -0.84 -4.68 18.64
N THR A 54 0.22 -4.09 19.19
CA THR A 54 0.51 -4.10 20.64
C THR A 54 -0.57 -3.38 21.45
N LEU A 55 -1.04 -2.22 20.97
CA LEU A 55 -2.12 -1.50 21.64
C LEU A 55 -3.41 -2.32 21.67
N ALA A 56 -3.73 -2.99 20.55
CA ALA A 56 -4.94 -3.79 20.45
C ALA A 56 -4.89 -5.08 21.27
N ASP A 57 -3.72 -5.66 21.47
CA ASP A 57 -3.51 -6.80 22.37
C ASP A 57 -3.68 -6.41 23.85
N ARG A 58 -3.42 -5.15 24.18
CA ARG A 58 -3.54 -4.63 25.55
C ARG A 58 -4.91 -4.06 25.85
N PHE A 59 -5.44 -3.18 24.98
CA PHE A 59 -6.64 -2.38 25.25
C PHE A 59 -7.91 -2.94 24.61
N GLY A 60 -7.78 -4.00 23.82
CA GLY A 60 -8.88 -4.59 23.04
C GLY A 60 -8.94 -4.09 21.61
N ARG A 61 -9.42 -4.95 20.72
CA ARG A 61 -9.49 -4.70 19.26
C ARG A 61 -10.41 -3.54 18.93
N ARG A 62 -11.62 -3.58 19.51
CA ARG A 62 -12.67 -2.57 19.26
C ARG A 62 -12.24 -1.19 19.73
N THR A 63 -11.71 -1.09 20.96
CA THR A 63 -11.31 0.20 21.55
C THR A 63 -10.25 0.89 20.70
N VAL A 64 -9.21 0.16 20.30
CA VAL A 64 -8.10 0.72 19.51
C VAL A 64 -8.53 1.05 18.09
N LEU A 65 -9.42 0.25 17.48
CA LEU A 65 -9.99 0.54 16.16
C LEU A 65 -10.85 1.82 16.18
N LEU A 66 -11.69 2.00 17.21
CA LEU A 66 -12.50 3.21 17.37
C LEU A 66 -11.63 4.47 17.53
N ALA A 67 -10.57 4.38 18.35
CA ALA A 67 -9.61 5.49 18.49
C ALA A 67 -8.94 5.83 17.16
N GLY A 68 -8.48 4.83 16.39
CA GLY A 68 -7.90 5.03 15.05
C GLY A 68 -8.89 5.68 14.08
N LEU A 69 -10.12 5.18 14.01
CA LEU A 69 -11.17 5.74 13.12
C LEU A 69 -11.55 7.17 13.54
N PHE A 70 -11.56 7.48 14.84
CA PHE A 70 -11.79 8.83 15.33
C PHE A 70 -10.67 9.78 14.86
N VAL A 71 -9.40 9.38 15.02
CA VAL A 71 -8.25 10.17 14.54
C VAL A 71 -8.32 10.35 13.02
N TYR A 72 -8.66 9.30 12.27
CA TYR A 72 -8.83 9.37 10.81
C TYR A 72 -9.93 10.36 10.41
N ALA A 73 -11.10 10.29 11.03
CA ALA A 73 -12.23 11.17 10.71
C ALA A 73 -11.91 12.64 11.07
N ALA A 74 -11.37 12.88 12.29
CA ALA A 74 -10.98 14.21 12.74
C ALA A 74 -9.90 14.83 11.83
N ALA A 75 -8.88 14.05 11.44
CA ALA A 75 -7.85 14.49 10.53
C ALA A 75 -8.39 14.75 9.11
N SER A 76 -9.38 13.97 8.64
CA SER A 76 -10.05 14.22 7.37
C SER A 76 -10.85 15.52 7.39
N VAL A 77 -11.53 15.82 8.51
CA VAL A 77 -12.17 17.12 8.72
C VAL A 77 -11.13 18.25 8.71
N MET A 78 -10.02 18.07 9.42
CA MET A 78 -8.92 19.05 9.42
C MET A 78 -8.37 19.30 8.01
N ALA A 79 -8.21 18.27 7.20
CA ALA A 79 -7.77 18.37 5.80
C ALA A 79 -8.77 19.13 4.93
N THR A 80 -10.09 18.95 5.16
CA THR A 80 -11.16 19.70 4.46
C THR A 80 -11.01 21.22 4.66
N PHE A 81 -10.61 21.66 5.85
CA PHE A 81 -10.45 23.08 6.18
C PHE A 81 -9.00 23.57 6.10
N ALA A 82 -8.09 22.77 5.57
CA ALA A 82 -6.69 23.16 5.45
C ALA A 82 -6.54 24.39 4.52
N GLY A 83 -6.02 25.49 5.07
CA GLY A 83 -5.73 26.73 4.35
C GLY A 83 -4.25 26.93 4.05
N THR A 84 -3.37 26.05 4.55
CA THR A 84 -1.93 26.10 4.35
C THR A 84 -1.39 24.70 4.06
N PHE A 85 -0.25 24.65 3.36
CA PHE A 85 0.44 23.40 3.09
C PHE A 85 0.81 22.64 4.37
N GLN A 86 1.31 23.37 5.40
CA GLN A 86 1.66 22.75 6.69
C GLN A 86 0.45 22.11 7.38
N ALA A 87 -0.70 22.80 7.40
CA ALA A 87 -1.93 22.25 7.98
C ALA A 87 -2.37 20.96 7.23
N MET A 88 -2.27 20.97 5.90
CA MET A 88 -2.53 19.78 5.09
C MET A 88 -1.56 18.66 5.45
N MET A 89 -0.24 18.90 5.58
CA MET A 89 0.75 17.89 5.95
C MET A 89 0.42 17.26 7.31
N ILE A 90 0.14 18.05 8.32
CA ILE A 90 -0.23 17.55 9.65
C ILE A 90 -1.51 16.72 9.56
N ALA A 91 -2.52 17.21 8.85
CA ALA A 91 -3.77 16.47 8.66
C ALA A 91 -3.52 15.12 7.97
N ARG A 92 -2.67 15.06 6.94
CA ARG A 92 -2.34 13.84 6.22
C ARG A 92 -1.58 12.82 7.07
N VAL A 93 -0.61 13.26 7.87
CA VAL A 93 0.11 12.39 8.82
C VAL A 93 -0.87 11.80 9.84
N LEU A 94 -1.72 12.64 10.46
CA LEU A 94 -2.71 12.19 11.44
C LEU A 94 -3.75 11.25 10.80
N GLN A 95 -4.21 11.55 9.59
CA GLN A 95 -5.13 10.71 8.84
C GLN A 95 -4.50 9.33 8.55
N GLY A 96 -3.22 9.31 8.16
CA GLY A 96 -2.44 8.08 7.98
C GLY A 96 -2.33 7.29 9.29
N ILE A 97 -1.99 7.95 10.40
CA ILE A 97 -1.93 7.32 11.73
C ILE A 97 -3.28 6.67 12.05
N GLY A 98 -4.39 7.38 11.87
CA GLY A 98 -5.72 6.83 12.13
C GLY A 98 -6.06 5.62 11.26
N ALA A 99 -5.66 5.65 9.98
CA ALA A 99 -5.91 4.57 9.04
C ALA A 99 -5.07 3.32 9.31
N GLY A 100 -3.88 3.43 9.91
CA GLY A 100 -2.99 2.28 10.15
C GLY A 100 -3.65 1.14 10.94
N GLY A 101 -4.53 1.48 11.87
CA GLY A 101 -5.31 0.51 12.64
C GLY A 101 -6.30 -0.29 11.79
N THR A 102 -6.87 0.29 10.75
CA THR A 102 -7.92 -0.37 9.96
C THR A 102 -7.41 -1.65 9.27
N ARG A 103 -6.18 -1.65 8.77
CA ARG A 103 -5.57 -2.82 8.13
C ARG A 103 -5.19 -3.89 9.15
N VAL A 104 -4.44 -3.51 10.18
CA VAL A 104 -3.91 -4.44 11.18
C VAL A 104 -5.04 -5.11 11.95
N LEU A 105 -5.98 -4.31 12.46
CA LEU A 105 -7.05 -4.80 13.31
C LEU A 105 -8.12 -5.57 12.55
N THR A 106 -8.37 -5.24 11.27
CA THR A 106 -9.33 -6.03 10.46
C THR A 106 -8.90 -7.49 10.37
N VAL A 107 -7.62 -7.75 10.10
CA VAL A 107 -7.08 -9.12 10.04
C VAL A 107 -7.16 -9.81 11.40
N SER A 108 -6.81 -9.11 12.47
CA SER A 108 -6.87 -9.64 13.84
C SER A 108 -8.30 -9.99 14.25
N ILE A 109 -9.26 -9.09 14.03
CA ILE A 109 -10.68 -9.30 14.36
C ILE A 109 -11.25 -10.49 13.56
N VAL A 110 -10.94 -10.61 12.27
CA VAL A 110 -11.40 -11.75 11.48
C VAL A 110 -10.83 -13.06 12.02
N ARG A 111 -9.57 -13.07 12.44
CA ARG A 111 -8.94 -14.25 13.06
C ARG A 111 -9.55 -14.59 14.42
N ASP A 112 -9.92 -13.58 15.21
CA ASP A 112 -10.52 -13.78 16.53
C ASP A 112 -11.97 -14.33 16.41
N CYS A 113 -12.70 -13.94 15.35
CA CYS A 113 -14.11 -14.32 15.15
C CYS A 113 -14.31 -15.60 14.31
N TYR A 114 -13.36 -15.94 13.43
CA TYR A 114 -13.53 -17.00 12.44
C TYR A 114 -12.30 -17.91 12.36
N SER A 115 -12.52 -19.18 12.07
CA SER A 115 -11.45 -20.16 11.84
C SER A 115 -11.67 -20.93 10.54
N GLY A 116 -10.60 -21.54 10.03
CA GLY A 116 -10.64 -22.45 8.88
C GLY A 116 -11.32 -21.85 7.65
N ARG A 117 -12.29 -22.57 7.08
CA ARG A 117 -12.97 -22.18 5.83
C ARG A 117 -13.77 -20.86 5.94
N GLN A 118 -14.35 -20.58 7.10
CA GLN A 118 -15.10 -19.33 7.31
C GLN A 118 -14.17 -18.12 7.31
N MET A 119 -13.04 -18.20 8.00
CA MET A 119 -12.01 -17.17 7.96
C MET A 119 -11.54 -16.89 6.53
N ALA A 120 -11.24 -17.95 5.77
CA ALA A 120 -10.81 -17.81 4.39
C ALA A 120 -11.88 -17.12 3.52
N ARG A 121 -13.17 -17.45 3.71
CA ARG A 121 -14.27 -16.80 2.99
C ARG A 121 -14.39 -15.31 3.30
N VAL A 122 -14.36 -14.95 4.58
CA VAL A 122 -14.46 -13.53 5.01
C VAL A 122 -13.27 -12.73 4.52
N MET A 123 -12.05 -13.27 4.64
CA MET A 123 -10.84 -12.64 4.13
C MET A 123 -10.86 -12.46 2.61
N SER A 124 -11.35 -13.46 1.87
CA SER A 124 -11.49 -13.34 0.41
C SER A 124 -12.45 -12.23 0.00
N LEU A 125 -13.59 -12.08 0.69
CA LEU A 125 -14.53 -10.97 0.44
C LEU A 125 -13.90 -9.61 0.78
N ALA A 126 -13.15 -9.52 1.88
CA ALA A 126 -12.44 -8.30 2.25
C ALA A 126 -11.35 -7.94 1.21
N MET A 127 -10.65 -8.95 0.68
CA MET A 127 -9.63 -8.78 -0.36
C MET A 127 -10.22 -8.32 -1.70
N ILE A 128 -11.41 -8.77 -2.07
CA ILE A 128 -12.10 -8.27 -3.27
C ILE A 128 -12.31 -6.76 -3.17
N VAL A 129 -12.81 -6.28 -2.03
CA VAL A 129 -13.01 -4.83 -1.82
C VAL A 129 -11.68 -4.09 -1.78
N PHE A 130 -10.67 -4.65 -1.13
CA PHE A 130 -9.31 -4.07 -1.09
C PHE A 130 -8.71 -3.90 -2.48
N LEU A 131 -8.88 -4.88 -3.37
CA LEU A 131 -8.37 -4.84 -4.74
C LEU A 131 -9.22 -3.92 -5.66
N THR A 132 -10.51 -3.79 -5.37
CA THR A 132 -11.42 -2.94 -6.15
C THR A 132 -11.29 -1.45 -5.77
N ALA A 133 -10.95 -1.16 -4.52
CA ALA A 133 -10.89 0.21 -4.02
C ALA A 133 -9.91 1.11 -4.79
N PRO A 134 -8.66 0.71 -5.12
CA PRO A 134 -7.76 1.53 -5.94
C PRO A 134 -8.27 1.77 -7.37
N ILE A 135 -9.11 0.86 -7.89
CA ILE A 135 -9.71 1.01 -9.23
C ILE A 135 -10.79 2.10 -9.21
N LEU A 136 -11.58 2.16 -8.15
CA LEU A 136 -12.72 3.08 -8.04
C LEU A 136 -12.34 4.44 -7.42
N ALA A 137 -11.34 4.49 -6.55
CA ALA A 137 -11.02 5.68 -5.78
C ALA A 137 -10.68 6.92 -6.63
N PRO A 138 -9.85 6.84 -7.69
CA PRO A 138 -9.62 8.00 -8.55
C PRO A 138 -10.89 8.46 -9.28
N SER A 139 -11.75 7.52 -9.68
CA SER A 139 -13.02 7.85 -10.34
C SER A 139 -13.99 8.58 -9.39
N ILE A 140 -14.02 8.19 -8.12
CA ILE A 140 -14.78 8.90 -7.08
C ILE A 140 -14.22 10.31 -6.90
N GLY A 141 -12.91 10.45 -6.79
CA GLY A 141 -12.25 11.76 -6.69
C GLY A 141 -12.55 12.66 -7.89
N GLN A 142 -12.41 12.12 -9.11
CA GLN A 142 -12.74 12.84 -10.35
C GLN A 142 -14.21 13.28 -10.39
N LEU A 143 -15.11 12.40 -10.00
CA LEU A 143 -16.54 12.73 -9.95
C LEU A 143 -16.82 13.89 -8.98
N ILE A 144 -16.16 13.91 -7.82
CA ILE A 144 -16.31 14.99 -6.85
C ILE A 144 -15.81 16.31 -7.45
N VAL A 145 -14.62 16.33 -8.05
CA VAL A 145 -14.00 17.53 -8.62
C VAL A 145 -14.80 18.10 -9.79
N LEU A 146 -15.53 17.26 -10.54
CA LEU A 146 -16.41 17.73 -11.62
C LEU A 146 -17.58 18.62 -11.13
N PHE A 147 -18.00 18.47 -9.88
CA PHE A 147 -19.19 19.17 -9.33
C PHE A 147 -18.87 20.07 -8.15
N ALA A 148 -17.67 19.93 -7.54
CA ALA A 148 -17.35 20.61 -6.29
C ALA A 148 -15.82 20.86 -6.18
N ASP A 149 -15.44 21.73 -5.25
CA ASP A 149 -14.04 22.00 -4.89
C ASP A 149 -13.34 20.74 -4.33
N TRP A 150 -12.04 20.63 -4.48
CA TRP A 150 -11.22 19.52 -4.00
C TRP A 150 -11.39 19.20 -2.49
N ARG A 151 -11.81 20.17 -1.69
CA ARG A 151 -12.08 19.98 -0.25
C ARG A 151 -13.16 18.95 0.01
N TRP A 152 -14.11 18.80 -0.92
CA TRP A 152 -15.16 17.80 -0.81
C TRP A 152 -14.67 16.36 -0.89
N ILE A 153 -13.47 16.13 -1.44
CA ILE A 153 -12.83 14.82 -1.36
C ILE A 153 -12.51 14.48 0.10
N PHE A 154 -11.91 15.41 0.83
CA PHE A 154 -11.61 15.21 2.25
C PHE A 154 -12.87 15.18 3.12
N ALA A 155 -13.90 15.95 2.78
CA ALA A 155 -15.22 15.86 3.42
C ALA A 155 -15.86 14.49 3.19
N PHE A 156 -15.78 13.93 1.98
CA PHE A 156 -16.19 12.56 1.69
C PHE A 156 -15.41 11.53 2.52
N LEU A 157 -14.10 11.66 2.63
CA LEU A 157 -13.27 10.79 3.47
C LEU A 157 -13.63 10.93 4.96
N ALA A 158 -13.92 12.15 5.43
CA ALA A 158 -14.41 12.40 6.79
C ALA A 158 -15.74 11.69 7.04
N LEU A 159 -16.72 11.85 6.13
CA LEU A 159 -18.01 11.17 6.22
C LEU A 159 -17.85 9.65 6.21
N PHE A 160 -16.99 9.12 5.32
CA PHE A 160 -16.69 7.68 5.28
C PHE A 160 -16.11 7.20 6.61
N GLY A 161 -15.16 7.96 7.20
CA GLY A 161 -14.55 7.66 8.49
C GLY A 161 -15.58 7.71 9.63
N ILE A 162 -16.44 8.73 9.67
CA ILE A 162 -17.52 8.86 10.67
C ILE A 162 -18.51 7.69 10.54
N VAL A 163 -18.94 7.36 9.34
CA VAL A 163 -19.85 6.21 9.12
C VAL A 163 -19.19 4.91 9.58
N ALA A 164 -17.92 4.69 9.23
CA ALA A 164 -17.17 3.52 9.69
C ALA A 164 -17.06 3.49 11.22
N LEU A 165 -16.76 4.64 11.86
CA LEU A 165 -16.71 4.79 13.33
C LEU A 165 -18.03 4.42 13.98
N VAL A 166 -19.14 4.98 13.50
CA VAL A 166 -20.49 4.73 14.03
C VAL A 166 -20.89 3.26 13.84
N VAL A 167 -20.65 2.68 12.66
CA VAL A 167 -20.95 1.26 12.38
C VAL A 167 -20.13 0.35 13.28
N VAL A 168 -18.84 0.61 13.46
CA VAL A 168 -17.97 -0.17 14.36
C VAL A 168 -18.40 0.00 15.81
N ALA A 169 -18.72 1.22 16.25
CA ALA A 169 -19.20 1.48 17.61
C ALA A 169 -20.51 0.75 17.92
N TRP A 170 -21.39 0.65 16.94
CA TRP A 170 -22.73 0.06 17.14
C TRP A 170 -22.76 -1.46 16.93
N ARG A 171 -22.02 -1.97 15.92
CA ARG A 171 -22.14 -3.37 15.46
C ARG A 171 -21.02 -4.29 15.89
N LEU A 172 -19.83 -3.75 16.17
CA LEU A 172 -18.68 -4.57 16.49
C LEU A 172 -18.57 -4.77 18.02
N PRO A 173 -18.76 -5.99 18.55
CA PRO A 173 -18.44 -6.27 19.93
C PRO A 173 -16.91 -6.31 20.13
N GLU A 174 -16.45 -6.25 21.38
CA GLU A 174 -15.04 -6.55 21.65
C GLU A 174 -14.77 -8.03 21.36
N THR A 175 -13.74 -8.28 20.55
CA THR A 175 -13.40 -9.64 20.11
C THR A 175 -12.27 -10.27 20.90
N LEU A 176 -11.51 -9.45 21.64
CA LEU A 176 -10.45 -9.91 22.53
C LEU A 176 -10.99 -10.05 23.96
N HIS A 177 -11.13 -11.28 24.44
CA HIS A 177 -11.51 -11.56 25.81
C HIS A 177 -10.50 -10.95 26.80
N GLU A 178 -10.97 -10.48 27.95
CA GLU A 178 -10.11 -9.82 28.95
C GLU A 178 -8.97 -10.72 29.45
N GLU A 179 -9.24 -12.01 29.54
CA GLU A 179 -8.26 -13.05 29.94
C GLU A 179 -7.11 -13.20 28.96
N ASN A 180 -7.33 -12.84 27.68
CA ASN A 180 -6.34 -12.93 26.60
C ASN A 180 -5.59 -11.60 26.35
N ARG A 181 -5.85 -10.58 27.17
CA ARG A 181 -5.12 -9.31 27.08
C ARG A 181 -3.69 -9.46 27.59
N VAL A 182 -2.75 -9.10 26.73
CA VAL A 182 -1.32 -9.22 27.03
C VAL A 182 -0.79 -7.86 27.50
N PRO A 183 -0.08 -7.78 28.65
CA PRO A 183 0.61 -6.56 29.05
C PRO A 183 1.65 -6.16 28.00
N ILE A 184 1.83 -4.85 27.81
CA ILE A 184 2.89 -4.34 26.93
C ILE A 184 4.23 -4.67 27.58
N ALA A 185 4.86 -5.73 27.15
CA ALA A 185 6.17 -6.15 27.60
C ALA A 185 7.22 -5.77 26.54
N VAL A 186 8.09 -4.82 26.86
CA VAL A 186 9.09 -4.30 25.91
C VAL A 186 10.08 -5.40 25.50
N GLY A 187 10.46 -6.31 26.42
CA GLY A 187 11.43 -7.37 26.14
C GLY A 187 11.02 -8.32 25.01
N PRO A 188 9.86 -9.02 25.11
CA PRO A 188 9.37 -9.89 24.04
C PRO A 188 9.14 -9.17 22.71
N ILE A 189 8.65 -7.92 22.75
CA ILE A 189 8.44 -7.11 21.54
C ILE A 189 9.80 -6.80 20.90
N ALA A 190 10.78 -6.32 21.68
CA ALA A 190 12.12 -6.03 21.17
C ALA A 190 12.82 -7.28 20.63
N HIS A 191 12.62 -8.44 21.26
CA HIS A 191 13.15 -9.70 20.76
C HIS A 191 12.54 -10.07 19.40
N ALA A 192 11.22 -10.03 19.30
CA ALA A 192 10.53 -10.32 18.03
C ALA A 192 10.90 -9.32 16.92
N PHE A 193 11.12 -8.06 17.25
CA PHE A 193 11.68 -7.06 16.33
C PHE A 193 13.10 -7.44 15.88
N ALA A 194 13.98 -7.74 16.83
CA ALA A 194 15.36 -8.13 16.51
C ALA A 194 15.39 -9.39 15.63
N GLU A 195 14.57 -10.38 15.94
CA GLU A 195 14.47 -11.61 15.15
C GLU A 195 13.95 -11.32 13.72
N SER A 196 12.93 -10.46 13.59
CA SER A 196 12.40 -10.05 12.28
C SER A 196 13.44 -9.33 11.43
N LEU A 197 14.39 -8.61 12.05
CA LEU A 197 15.43 -7.84 11.38
C LEU A 197 16.77 -8.60 11.24
N THR A 198 16.91 -9.78 11.84
CA THR A 198 18.12 -10.60 11.76
C THR A 198 17.93 -11.87 10.96
N ASN A 199 16.69 -12.36 10.82
CA ASN A 199 16.42 -13.53 9.99
C ASN A 199 16.64 -13.21 8.50
N ARG A 200 17.59 -13.85 7.89
CA ARG A 200 18.02 -13.58 6.51
C ARG A 200 16.90 -13.69 5.48
N LEU A 201 16.06 -14.72 5.58
CA LEU A 201 14.94 -14.91 4.64
C LEU A 201 13.87 -13.84 4.84
N ALA A 202 13.50 -13.56 6.10
CA ALA A 202 12.53 -12.53 6.43
C ALA A 202 12.99 -11.15 5.94
N VAL A 203 14.22 -10.75 6.28
CA VAL A 203 14.79 -9.45 5.88
C VAL A 203 14.91 -9.35 4.37
N GLY A 204 15.41 -10.40 3.70
CA GLY A 204 15.60 -10.36 2.26
C GLY A 204 14.29 -10.18 1.49
N TYR A 205 13.23 -10.93 1.84
CA TYR A 205 11.93 -10.76 1.20
C TYR A 205 11.20 -9.48 1.63
N MET A 206 11.37 -9.05 2.88
CA MET A 206 10.83 -7.78 3.37
C MET A 206 11.44 -6.59 2.61
N LEU A 207 12.76 -6.54 2.46
CA LEU A 207 13.44 -5.49 1.71
C LEU A 207 13.11 -5.56 0.20
N ALA A 208 13.10 -6.76 -0.38
CA ALA A 208 12.67 -6.93 -1.77
C ALA A 208 11.25 -6.37 -1.98
N MET A 209 10.32 -6.69 -1.07
CA MET A 209 8.96 -6.15 -1.09
C MET A 209 8.94 -4.63 -0.95
N THR A 210 9.81 -4.07 -0.10
CA THR A 210 9.93 -2.61 0.11
C THR A 210 10.29 -1.89 -1.19
N PHE A 211 11.27 -2.39 -1.94
CA PHE A 211 11.65 -1.80 -3.23
C PHE A 211 10.55 -1.95 -4.28
N ILE A 212 9.90 -3.10 -4.35
CA ILE A 212 8.78 -3.33 -5.28
C ILE A 212 7.61 -2.39 -4.98
N ILE A 213 7.26 -2.19 -3.70
CA ILE A 213 6.25 -1.20 -3.27
C ILE A 213 6.74 0.23 -3.54
N GLY A 214 8.04 0.49 -3.39
CA GLY A 214 8.65 1.79 -3.70
C GLY A 214 8.43 2.21 -5.14
N GLY A 215 8.60 1.29 -6.10
CA GLY A 215 8.23 1.53 -7.49
C GLY A 215 6.76 1.87 -7.68
N LEU A 216 5.85 1.09 -7.04
CA LEU A 216 4.41 1.38 -7.08
C LEU A 216 4.10 2.77 -6.52
N PHE A 217 4.65 3.13 -5.37
CA PHE A 217 4.42 4.44 -4.78
C PHE A 217 5.05 5.57 -5.60
N GLY A 218 6.16 5.32 -6.30
CA GLY A 218 6.72 6.23 -7.30
C GLY A 218 5.74 6.51 -8.43
N PHE A 219 5.13 5.45 -8.99
CA PHE A 219 4.09 5.58 -10.00
C PHE A 219 2.88 6.36 -9.50
N ILE A 220 2.36 6.04 -8.31
CA ILE A 220 1.20 6.74 -7.75
C ILE A 220 1.54 8.22 -7.52
N ASN A 221 2.73 8.54 -7.00
CA ASN A 221 3.20 9.90 -6.80
C ASN A 221 3.30 10.72 -8.10
N THR A 222 3.68 10.09 -9.20
CA THR A 222 3.87 10.76 -10.49
C THR A 222 2.69 10.60 -11.44
N ALA A 223 1.69 9.78 -11.10
CA ALA A 223 0.61 9.40 -12.01
C ALA A 223 -0.11 10.61 -12.59
N GLN A 224 -0.50 11.59 -11.75
CA GLN A 224 -1.16 12.80 -12.23
C GLN A 224 -0.27 13.56 -13.22
N GLN A 225 1.01 13.78 -12.90
CA GLN A 225 1.97 14.47 -13.77
C GLN A 225 2.19 13.72 -15.08
N LEU A 226 2.32 12.40 -15.04
CA LEU A 226 2.49 11.57 -16.23
C LEU A 226 1.28 11.68 -17.17
N PHE A 227 0.08 11.47 -16.63
CA PHE A 227 -1.12 11.46 -17.48
C PHE A 227 -1.53 12.85 -17.96
N VAL A 228 -1.40 13.88 -17.12
CA VAL A 228 -1.85 15.24 -17.47
C VAL A 228 -0.73 16.03 -18.15
N ASP A 229 0.46 16.07 -17.55
CA ASP A 229 1.53 16.96 -18.04
C ASP A 229 2.32 16.35 -19.19
N VAL A 230 2.63 15.02 -19.15
CA VAL A 230 3.39 14.35 -20.20
C VAL A 230 2.48 13.91 -21.36
N PHE A 231 1.45 13.12 -21.05
CA PHE A 231 0.62 12.49 -22.08
C PHE A 231 -0.59 13.34 -22.52
N LYS A 232 -0.88 14.45 -21.85
CA LYS A 232 -2.05 15.34 -22.13
C LYS A 232 -3.37 14.56 -22.16
N ALA A 233 -3.53 13.58 -21.26
CA ALA A 233 -4.60 12.60 -21.23
C ALA A 233 -5.52 12.76 -20.00
N GLU A 234 -5.77 14.00 -19.57
CA GLU A 234 -6.55 14.33 -18.39
C GLU A 234 -7.94 13.66 -18.40
N ALA A 235 -8.67 13.75 -19.52
CA ALA A 235 -10.01 13.17 -19.65
C ALA A 235 -10.04 11.63 -19.52
N THR A 236 -8.92 10.95 -19.78
CA THR A 236 -8.83 9.48 -19.76
C THR A 236 -8.02 8.96 -18.57
N PHE A 237 -7.44 9.85 -17.76
CA PHE A 237 -6.56 9.50 -16.64
C PHE A 237 -7.15 8.42 -15.75
N THR A 238 -8.35 8.65 -15.21
CA THR A 238 -8.98 7.74 -14.25
C THR A 238 -9.29 6.37 -14.84
N VAL A 239 -9.70 6.32 -16.12
CA VAL A 239 -10.02 5.07 -16.82
C VAL A 239 -8.75 4.25 -17.06
N ILE A 240 -7.68 4.88 -17.55
CA ILE A 240 -6.42 4.18 -17.82
C ILE A 240 -5.75 3.75 -16.53
N PHE A 241 -5.73 4.60 -15.49
CA PHE A 241 -5.22 4.26 -14.18
C PHE A 241 -5.98 3.06 -13.58
N ALA A 242 -7.31 3.07 -13.65
CA ALA A 242 -8.15 1.96 -13.20
C ALA A 242 -7.86 0.67 -13.99
N ALA A 243 -7.68 0.76 -15.31
CA ALA A 243 -7.33 -0.38 -16.15
C ALA A 243 -5.96 -0.97 -15.74
N ILE A 244 -4.95 -0.13 -15.52
CA ILE A 244 -3.62 -0.55 -15.03
C ILE A 244 -3.74 -1.24 -13.67
N ALA A 245 -4.50 -0.67 -12.73
CA ALA A 245 -4.72 -1.26 -11.40
C ALA A 245 -5.47 -2.60 -11.47
N ALA A 246 -6.39 -2.77 -12.42
CA ALA A 246 -7.12 -4.01 -12.62
C ALA A 246 -6.21 -5.20 -12.96
N PHE A 247 -5.09 -4.98 -13.68
CA PHE A 247 -4.10 -6.03 -13.96
C PHE A 247 -3.41 -6.53 -12.70
N MET A 248 -3.18 -5.67 -11.70
CA MET A 248 -2.68 -6.10 -10.38
C MET A 248 -3.70 -7.00 -9.67
N GLY A 249 -4.98 -6.66 -9.73
CA GLY A 249 -6.06 -7.49 -9.19
C GLY A 249 -6.18 -8.83 -9.91
N LEU A 250 -6.13 -8.82 -11.25
CA LEU A 250 -6.14 -10.03 -12.07
C LEU A 250 -4.96 -10.96 -11.74
N ALA A 251 -3.76 -10.39 -11.57
CA ALA A 251 -2.58 -11.15 -11.18
C ALA A 251 -2.73 -11.80 -9.80
N SER A 252 -3.26 -11.07 -8.82
CA SER A 252 -3.52 -11.61 -7.48
C SER A 252 -4.57 -12.73 -7.51
N PHE A 253 -5.61 -12.58 -8.32
CA PHE A 253 -6.60 -13.64 -8.55
C PHE A 253 -5.96 -14.88 -9.20
N LEU A 254 -5.17 -14.70 -10.25
CA LEU A 254 -4.46 -15.80 -10.92
C LEU A 254 -3.49 -16.48 -9.94
N ASN A 255 -2.74 -15.71 -9.16
CA ASN A 255 -1.83 -16.22 -8.13
C ASN A 255 -2.55 -17.20 -7.19
N SER A 256 -3.75 -16.86 -6.73
CA SER A 256 -4.55 -17.72 -5.84
C SER A 256 -4.88 -19.12 -6.44
N ARG A 257 -4.93 -19.20 -7.78
CA ARG A 257 -5.22 -20.45 -8.51
C ARG A 257 -3.96 -21.28 -8.77
N ILE A 258 -2.81 -20.63 -9.01
CA ILE A 258 -1.60 -21.32 -9.48
C ILE A 258 -0.60 -21.61 -8.36
N VAL A 259 -0.57 -20.79 -7.30
CA VAL A 259 0.44 -20.88 -6.24
C VAL A 259 0.42 -22.22 -5.51
N GLY A 260 -0.76 -22.82 -5.33
CA GLY A 260 -0.90 -24.13 -4.69
C GLY A 260 -0.25 -25.26 -5.48
N ARG A 261 -0.17 -25.14 -6.81
CA ARG A 261 0.43 -26.17 -7.69
C ARG A 261 1.92 -25.90 -7.97
N LEU A 262 2.29 -24.65 -8.20
CA LEU A 262 3.64 -24.26 -8.62
C LEU A 262 4.55 -23.89 -7.45
N GLY A 263 3.97 -23.50 -6.31
CA GLY A 263 4.68 -23.00 -5.13
C GLY A 263 5.04 -21.51 -5.22
N MET A 264 5.08 -20.83 -4.06
CA MET A 264 5.31 -19.38 -3.95
C MET A 264 6.62 -18.94 -4.62
N ARG A 265 7.73 -19.66 -4.40
CA ARG A 265 9.05 -19.31 -4.96
C ARG A 265 9.09 -19.34 -6.47
N ARG A 266 8.50 -20.36 -7.10
CA ARG A 266 8.50 -20.46 -8.57
C ARG A 266 7.70 -19.34 -9.20
N VAL A 267 6.50 -19.07 -8.66
CA VAL A 267 5.63 -18.01 -9.19
C VAL A 267 6.27 -16.63 -8.98
N SER A 268 6.72 -16.32 -7.77
CA SER A 268 7.24 -14.98 -7.46
C SER A 268 8.59 -14.69 -8.10
N HIS A 269 9.50 -15.68 -8.18
CA HIS A 269 10.80 -15.46 -8.83
C HIS A 269 10.65 -15.30 -10.34
N ALA A 270 9.78 -16.09 -11.00
CA ALA A 270 9.46 -15.90 -12.41
C ALA A 270 8.82 -14.53 -12.67
N ALA A 271 7.88 -14.13 -11.81
CA ALA A 271 7.24 -12.83 -11.90
C ALA A 271 8.22 -11.66 -11.65
N LEU A 272 9.18 -11.81 -10.72
CA LEU A 272 10.23 -10.79 -10.50
C LEU A 272 11.14 -10.63 -11.71
N ILE A 273 11.55 -11.74 -12.34
CA ILE A 273 12.33 -11.68 -13.58
C ILE A 273 11.52 -11.02 -14.69
N GLY A 274 10.25 -11.40 -14.86
CA GLY A 274 9.34 -10.75 -15.80
C GLY A 274 9.18 -9.25 -15.53
N PHE A 275 9.02 -8.86 -14.27
CA PHE A 275 8.97 -7.47 -13.82
C PHE A 275 10.22 -6.69 -14.27
N ILE A 276 11.41 -7.23 -14.02
CA ILE A 276 12.70 -6.60 -14.39
C ILE A 276 12.81 -6.46 -15.91
N VAL A 277 12.51 -7.51 -16.65
CA VAL A 277 12.58 -7.48 -18.13
C VAL A 277 11.62 -6.42 -18.69
N ILE A 278 10.37 -6.39 -18.22
CA ILE A 278 9.36 -5.42 -18.67
C ILE A 278 9.78 -4.00 -18.30
N THR A 279 10.18 -3.76 -17.05
CA THR A 279 10.53 -2.40 -16.59
C THR A 279 11.82 -1.88 -17.22
N THR A 280 12.81 -2.75 -17.47
CA THR A 280 14.04 -2.39 -18.20
C THR A 280 13.75 -2.08 -19.66
N ALA A 281 12.92 -2.88 -20.33
CA ALA A 281 12.46 -2.60 -21.70
C ALA A 281 11.64 -1.30 -21.76
N HIS A 282 10.77 -1.06 -20.78
CA HIS A 282 9.99 0.17 -20.67
C HIS A 282 10.88 1.39 -20.50
N ALA A 283 11.88 1.33 -19.61
CA ALA A 283 12.86 2.40 -19.43
C ALA A 283 13.66 2.66 -20.73
N ALA A 284 14.09 1.61 -21.43
CA ALA A 284 14.80 1.75 -22.71
C ALA A 284 13.93 2.43 -23.79
N ILE A 285 12.63 2.11 -23.85
CA ILE A 285 11.68 2.77 -24.76
C ILE A 285 11.53 4.24 -24.39
N ALA A 286 11.32 4.55 -23.09
CA ALA A 286 11.18 5.92 -22.61
C ALA A 286 12.42 6.79 -22.89
N PHE A 287 13.62 6.20 -22.83
CA PHE A 287 14.87 6.90 -23.19
C PHE A 287 15.08 7.09 -24.69
N SER A 288 14.62 6.15 -25.53
CA SER A 288 14.96 6.12 -26.95
C SER A 288 14.01 6.89 -27.83
N MET A 289 12.79 7.17 -27.37
CA MET A 289 11.75 7.84 -28.16
C MET A 289 10.77 8.63 -27.28
N THR A 290 10.04 9.57 -27.90
CA THR A 290 8.87 10.18 -27.26
C THR A 290 7.80 9.11 -27.07
N GLU A 291 7.60 8.70 -25.82
CA GLU A 291 6.70 7.61 -25.49
C GLU A 291 5.24 8.00 -25.72
N ARG A 292 4.47 7.10 -26.34
CA ARG A 292 3.04 7.28 -26.55
C ARG A 292 2.25 6.71 -25.39
N LEU A 293 1.15 7.35 -25.03
CA LEU A 293 0.27 6.95 -23.91
C LEU A 293 -0.08 5.45 -23.93
N TRP A 294 -0.41 4.87 -25.09
CA TRP A 294 -0.79 3.46 -25.16
C TRP A 294 0.38 2.51 -24.88
N ILE A 295 1.62 2.88 -25.27
CA ILE A 295 2.83 2.10 -24.95
C ILE A 295 3.04 2.12 -23.45
N PHE A 296 3.01 3.31 -22.84
CA PHE A 296 3.10 3.48 -21.40
C PHE A 296 2.05 2.64 -20.67
N ALA A 297 0.77 2.76 -21.07
CA ALA A 297 -0.32 2.06 -20.42
C ALA A 297 -0.17 0.52 -20.46
N VAL A 298 0.23 -0.03 -21.63
CA VAL A 298 0.44 -1.47 -21.81
C VAL A 298 1.63 -1.96 -20.98
N MET A 299 2.77 -1.25 -21.04
CA MET A 299 3.96 -1.63 -20.27
C MET A 299 3.71 -1.49 -18.77
N GLN A 300 3.02 -0.45 -18.35
CA GLN A 300 2.66 -0.25 -16.95
C GLN A 300 1.67 -1.30 -16.44
N ALA A 301 0.67 -1.69 -17.25
CA ALA A 301 -0.25 -2.77 -16.94
C ALA A 301 0.46 -4.13 -16.80
N ALA A 302 1.40 -4.42 -17.68
CA ALA A 302 2.23 -5.63 -17.60
C ALA A 302 3.14 -5.61 -16.34
N THR A 303 3.70 -4.44 -16.01
CA THR A 303 4.47 -4.23 -14.77
C THR A 303 3.59 -4.48 -13.53
N MET A 304 2.37 -3.94 -13.49
CA MET A 304 1.42 -4.14 -12.40
C MET A 304 0.92 -5.58 -12.30
N PHE A 305 0.81 -6.29 -13.41
CA PHE A 305 0.54 -7.72 -13.40
C PHE A 305 1.66 -8.51 -12.70
N CYS A 306 2.91 -8.27 -13.07
CA CYS A 306 4.04 -8.91 -12.39
C CYS A 306 4.13 -8.49 -10.91
N PHE A 307 3.89 -7.21 -10.60
CA PHE A 307 3.79 -6.70 -9.23
C PHE A 307 2.79 -7.51 -8.39
N GLY A 308 1.57 -7.75 -8.89
CA GLY A 308 0.54 -8.49 -8.17
C GLY A 308 0.96 -9.91 -7.80
N LEU A 309 1.67 -10.60 -8.72
CA LEU A 309 2.21 -11.94 -8.46
C LEU A 309 3.35 -11.92 -7.43
N VAL A 310 4.27 -10.94 -7.52
CA VAL A 310 5.39 -10.78 -6.59
C VAL A 310 4.88 -10.43 -5.19
N ALA A 311 4.06 -9.38 -5.07
CA ALA A 311 3.61 -8.84 -3.79
C ALA A 311 2.83 -9.87 -2.98
N SER A 312 1.96 -10.64 -3.63
CA SER A 312 1.16 -11.68 -2.98
C SER A 312 2.01 -12.77 -2.31
N ASN A 313 3.19 -13.07 -2.86
CA ASN A 313 4.04 -14.14 -2.39
C ASN A 313 5.16 -13.66 -1.47
N PHE A 314 5.80 -12.52 -1.77
CA PHE A 314 6.92 -12.01 -0.96
C PHE A 314 6.52 -11.70 0.48
N GLY A 315 5.31 -11.12 0.68
CA GLY A 315 4.76 -10.91 2.01
C GLY A 315 4.65 -12.19 2.83
N ALA A 316 4.13 -13.27 2.21
CA ALA A 316 4.01 -14.58 2.85
C ALA A 316 5.38 -15.21 3.13
N MET A 317 6.31 -15.14 2.17
CA MET A 317 7.65 -15.71 2.30
C MET A 317 8.52 -14.98 3.34
N ALA A 318 8.32 -13.67 3.55
CA ALA A 318 8.96 -12.93 4.63
C ALA A 318 8.47 -13.39 6.01
N MET A 319 7.21 -13.80 6.11
CA MET A 319 6.59 -14.25 7.37
C MET A 319 6.81 -15.73 7.67
N ASP A 320 7.15 -16.55 6.67
CA ASP A 320 7.30 -18.01 6.78
C ASP A 320 8.21 -18.43 7.96
N PRO A 321 9.44 -17.87 8.14
CA PRO A 321 10.30 -18.24 9.26
C PRO A 321 9.89 -17.63 10.61
N LEU A 322 8.91 -16.73 10.67
CA LEU A 322 8.54 -15.93 11.83
C LEU A 322 7.14 -16.29 12.40
N GLY A 323 6.65 -17.49 12.09
CA GLY A 323 5.29 -17.92 12.47
C GLY A 323 4.98 -17.80 13.96
N HIS A 324 5.97 -18.05 14.85
CA HIS A 324 5.84 -17.99 16.30
C HIS A 324 5.76 -16.54 16.85
N VAL A 325 6.21 -15.54 16.08
CA VAL A 325 6.14 -14.10 16.41
C VAL A 325 5.35 -13.32 15.34
N ALA A 326 4.45 -13.98 14.62
CA ALA A 326 3.78 -13.47 13.44
C ALA A 326 3.10 -12.09 13.62
N GLY A 327 2.54 -11.81 14.80
CA GLY A 327 1.89 -10.51 15.08
C GLY A 327 2.89 -9.34 15.00
N THR A 328 3.98 -9.42 15.74
CA THR A 328 5.03 -8.39 15.73
C THR A 328 5.76 -8.35 14.38
N ALA A 329 6.09 -9.52 13.82
CA ALA A 329 6.76 -9.60 12.53
C ALA A 329 5.94 -8.96 11.39
N SER A 330 4.61 -9.15 11.36
CA SER A 330 3.75 -8.49 10.38
C SER A 330 3.69 -6.96 10.54
N SER A 331 3.78 -6.48 11.78
CA SER A 331 3.87 -5.04 12.06
C SER A 331 5.20 -4.44 11.58
N VAL A 332 6.31 -5.14 11.83
CA VAL A 332 7.65 -4.75 11.33
C VAL A 332 7.66 -4.73 9.80
N GLN A 333 7.16 -5.80 9.16
CA GLN A 333 7.07 -5.88 7.71
C GLN A 333 6.21 -4.76 7.14
N GLY A 334 5.05 -4.51 7.74
CA GLY A 334 4.15 -3.43 7.33
C GLY A 334 4.81 -2.05 7.42
N PHE A 335 5.48 -1.78 8.54
CA PHE A 335 6.25 -0.55 8.75
C PHE A 335 7.36 -0.39 7.71
N VAL A 336 8.28 -1.35 7.62
CA VAL A 336 9.44 -1.27 6.72
C VAL A 336 8.99 -1.15 5.28
N SER A 337 8.02 -1.96 4.84
CA SER A 337 7.55 -1.94 3.46
C SER A 337 6.79 -0.66 3.13
N THR A 338 6.01 -0.11 4.05
CA THR A 338 5.23 1.10 3.78
C THR A 338 6.08 2.36 3.88
N VAL A 339 6.83 2.53 4.99
CA VAL A 339 7.68 3.72 5.18
C VAL A 339 8.83 3.72 4.19
N GLY A 340 9.55 2.60 4.05
CA GLY A 340 10.63 2.45 3.09
C GLY A 340 10.14 2.63 1.65
N GLY A 341 9.01 2.00 1.30
CA GLY A 341 8.38 2.18 0.00
C GLY A 341 7.93 3.63 -0.25
N ALA A 342 7.37 4.31 0.75
CA ALA A 342 6.98 5.73 0.62
C ALA A 342 8.18 6.65 0.36
N LEU A 343 9.29 6.42 1.07
CA LEU A 343 10.52 7.19 0.87
C LEU A 343 11.14 6.93 -0.51
N ILE A 344 11.19 5.67 -0.96
CA ILE A 344 11.67 5.31 -2.31
C ILE A 344 10.75 5.93 -3.37
N GLY A 345 9.43 5.80 -3.20
CA GLY A 345 8.47 6.36 -4.14
C GLY A 345 8.50 7.89 -4.18
N PHE A 346 8.70 8.54 -3.04
CA PHE A 346 8.93 9.98 -2.97
C PHE A 346 10.21 10.37 -3.71
N PHE A 347 11.31 9.66 -3.48
CA PHE A 347 12.58 9.90 -4.18
C PHE A 347 12.42 9.80 -5.71
N ILE A 348 11.74 8.75 -6.20
CA ILE A 348 11.45 8.62 -7.64
C ILE A 348 10.63 9.81 -8.14
N GLY A 349 9.60 10.19 -7.40
CA GLY A 349 8.71 11.28 -7.78
C GLY A 349 9.40 12.65 -7.80
N GLN A 350 10.29 12.93 -6.85
CA GLN A 350 11.06 14.19 -6.81
C GLN A 350 12.02 14.37 -7.99
N HIS A 351 12.37 13.27 -8.67
CA HIS A 351 13.20 13.31 -9.88
C HIS A 351 12.38 13.42 -11.18
N PHE A 352 11.07 13.69 -11.07
CA PHE A 352 10.24 13.93 -12.26
C PHE A 352 10.76 15.14 -13.05
N ASP A 353 11.07 14.90 -14.32
CA ASP A 353 11.71 15.83 -15.25
C ASP A 353 10.81 16.26 -16.43
N GLY A 354 9.51 15.97 -16.35
CA GLY A 354 8.57 16.21 -17.44
C GLY A 354 8.50 15.05 -18.44
N THR A 355 9.13 13.91 -18.15
CA THR A 355 9.08 12.69 -18.96
C THR A 355 8.66 11.48 -18.14
N SER A 356 8.43 10.33 -18.79
CA SER A 356 8.16 9.05 -18.12
C SER A 356 9.45 8.34 -17.64
N VAL A 357 10.62 8.84 -18.01
CA VAL A 357 11.92 8.20 -17.76
C VAL A 357 12.20 7.98 -16.28
N PRO A 358 12.08 8.97 -15.36
CA PRO A 358 12.40 8.75 -13.96
C PRO A 358 11.51 7.67 -13.31
N ASN A 359 10.24 7.61 -13.70
CA ASN A 359 9.32 6.60 -13.20
C ASN A 359 9.69 5.19 -13.69
N THR A 360 9.92 5.03 -14.99
CA THR A 360 10.24 3.72 -15.60
C THR A 360 11.60 3.21 -15.13
N LEU A 361 12.60 4.09 -15.04
CA LEU A 361 13.92 3.78 -14.49
C LEU A 361 13.82 3.41 -13.01
N GLY A 362 13.01 4.14 -12.25
CA GLY A 362 12.73 3.85 -10.84
C GLY A 362 12.22 2.42 -10.64
N PHE A 363 11.26 1.98 -11.46
CA PHE A 363 10.78 0.59 -11.42
C PHE A 363 11.88 -0.41 -11.77
N ALA A 364 12.68 -0.16 -12.81
CA ALA A 364 13.75 -1.07 -13.22
C ALA A 364 14.81 -1.22 -12.11
N VAL A 365 15.27 -0.12 -11.52
CA VAL A 365 16.23 -0.11 -10.42
C VAL A 365 15.66 -0.82 -9.20
N CYS A 366 14.42 -0.52 -8.80
CA CYS A 366 13.76 -1.21 -7.70
C CYS A 366 13.66 -2.73 -7.94
N GLY A 367 13.35 -3.15 -9.16
CA GLY A 367 13.30 -4.56 -9.53
C GLY A 367 14.66 -5.25 -9.41
N LEU A 368 15.74 -4.61 -9.88
CA LEU A 368 17.10 -5.13 -9.79
C LEU A 368 17.58 -5.25 -8.34
N ILE A 369 17.30 -4.23 -7.51
CA ILE A 369 17.63 -4.28 -6.07
C ILE A 369 16.81 -5.38 -5.38
N ALA A 370 15.53 -5.51 -5.70
CA ALA A 370 14.69 -6.59 -5.16
C ALA A 370 15.24 -7.97 -5.53
N LEU A 371 15.72 -8.16 -6.76
CA LEU A 371 16.37 -9.41 -7.16
C LEU A 371 17.66 -9.65 -6.36
N ALA A 372 18.50 -8.64 -6.16
CA ALA A 372 19.69 -8.75 -5.33
C ALA A 372 19.35 -9.20 -3.90
N MET A 373 18.30 -8.60 -3.29
CA MET A 373 17.84 -8.99 -1.96
C MET A 373 17.34 -10.44 -1.91
N VAL A 374 16.59 -10.88 -2.92
CA VAL A 374 16.13 -12.27 -3.05
C VAL A 374 17.31 -13.23 -3.24
N LEU A 375 18.32 -12.89 -4.06
CA LEU A 375 19.51 -13.71 -4.25
C LEU A 375 20.29 -13.89 -2.94
N VAL A 376 20.43 -12.83 -2.14
CA VAL A 376 21.03 -12.89 -0.80
C VAL A 376 20.19 -13.79 0.11
N ALA A 377 18.87 -13.61 0.13
CA ALA A 377 17.95 -14.41 0.94
C ALA A 377 18.04 -15.91 0.61
N GLU A 378 18.05 -16.26 -0.65
CA GLU A 378 18.03 -17.65 -1.16
C GLU A 378 19.46 -18.23 -1.42
N ARG A 379 20.52 -17.53 -1.02
CA ARG A 379 21.94 -17.94 -1.28
C ARG A 379 22.22 -18.24 -2.75
N GLY A 380 21.71 -17.41 -3.65
CA GLY A 380 21.83 -17.56 -5.09
C GLY A 380 20.99 -18.69 -5.72
N ARG A 381 20.14 -19.37 -4.95
CA ARG A 381 19.38 -20.55 -5.40
C ARG A 381 17.91 -20.21 -5.67
N LEU A 382 17.64 -19.59 -6.80
CA LEU A 382 16.26 -19.29 -7.20
C LEU A 382 15.45 -20.56 -7.51
N PHE A 383 14.12 -20.48 -7.40
CA PHE A 383 13.14 -21.52 -7.80
C PHE A 383 13.14 -22.80 -6.96
N ARG A 384 14.01 -22.97 -5.98
CA ARG A 384 14.03 -24.19 -5.18
C ARG A 384 13.03 -24.13 -4.03
N PRO A 385 12.27 -25.21 -3.79
CA PRO A 385 11.46 -25.30 -2.59
C PRO A 385 12.36 -25.31 -1.35
N HIS A 386 11.92 -24.65 -0.29
CA HIS A 386 12.60 -24.74 1.00
C HIS A 386 12.38 -26.15 1.52
N GLN A 387 13.44 -26.95 1.65
CA GLN A 387 13.36 -28.19 2.42
C GLN A 387 13.22 -27.74 3.88
N GLN A 388 12.04 -27.89 4.47
CA GLN A 388 11.91 -27.88 5.91
C GLN A 388 12.80 -29.04 6.42
N PRO A 389 13.71 -28.79 7.37
CA PRO A 389 14.34 -29.92 8.06
C PRO A 389 13.21 -30.71 8.72
N VAL A 390 13.18 -31.99 8.42
CA VAL A 390 12.28 -33.01 9.00
C VAL A 390 12.53 -33.10 10.49
#